data_d116ea9fdce8a0841ec7e54b084dd375
#
_entry.id   d116ea9fdce8a0841ec7e54b084dd375
#
_cell.length_a   1.000
_cell.length_b   1.000
_cell.length_c   1.000
_cell.angle_alpha   90.00
_cell.angle_beta   90.00
_cell.angle_gamma   90.00
#
_symmetry.space_group_name_H-M   'P 1'
#
loop_
_entity.id
_entity.type
_entity.pdbx_description
1 polymer ?
#
loop_
_entity_poly.entity_id
_entity_poly.type
_entity_poly.pdbx_seq_one_letter_code
_entity_poly.pdbx_strand_id
1 'polypeptide(L)' 'MMLPCKTGWAEIDGKTYYFQSWGGCVTGTKKIDGTTYVFDKNGVLLSEKES' A
#
# COMPACT_ATOMS: atom_id res chain seq x y z
N MET A 1 1.39 6.09 -26.15
CA MET A 1 1.63 6.75 -24.89
C MET A 1 1.58 5.77 -23.73
N MET A 2 2.56 5.82 -22.88
CA MET A 2 2.62 4.94 -21.74
C MET A 2 1.99 5.58 -20.52
N LEU A 3 1.24 4.79 -19.78
CA LEU A 3 0.74 5.26 -18.51
C LEU A 3 1.84 5.11 -17.48
N PRO A 4 1.98 6.06 -16.57
CA PRO A 4 2.94 5.90 -15.50
C PRO A 4 2.52 4.78 -14.56
N CYS A 5 3.47 4.24 -13.84
CA CYS A 5 3.16 3.27 -12.83
C CYS A 5 2.24 3.88 -11.81
N LYS A 6 1.25 3.13 -11.41
CA LYS A 6 0.33 3.63 -10.41
C LYS A 6 1.02 3.67 -9.06
N THR A 7 0.88 4.78 -8.38
CA THR A 7 1.42 4.92 -7.03
C THR A 7 0.30 5.28 -6.09
N GLY A 8 0.47 4.97 -4.82
CA GLY A 8 -0.53 5.26 -3.83
C GLY A 8 -1.44 4.08 -3.59
N TRP A 9 -2.62 4.36 -3.08
CA TRP A 9 -3.55 3.31 -2.70
C TRP A 9 -4.20 2.68 -3.92
N ALA A 10 -4.38 1.37 -3.85
CA ALA A 10 -5.06 0.63 -4.91
C ALA A 10 -5.85 -0.51 -4.29
N GLU A 11 -6.99 -0.82 -4.89
CA GLU A 11 -7.81 -1.94 -4.44
C GLU A 11 -7.94 -2.93 -5.59
N ILE A 12 -7.51 -4.16 -5.35
CA ILE A 12 -7.52 -5.22 -6.35
C ILE A 12 -8.10 -6.47 -5.71
N ASP A 13 -9.18 -7.01 -6.30
CA ASP A 13 -9.82 -8.21 -5.79
C ASP A 13 -10.23 -8.06 -4.33
N GLY A 14 -10.69 -6.89 -3.95
CA GLY A 14 -11.12 -6.65 -2.58
C GLY A 14 -9.99 -6.51 -1.59
N LYS A 15 -8.75 -6.46 -2.07
CA LYS A 15 -7.59 -6.28 -1.23
C LYS A 15 -6.97 -4.92 -1.48
N THR A 16 -6.49 -4.30 -0.42
CA THR A 16 -5.93 -2.96 -0.51
C THR A 16 -4.42 -3.04 -0.49
N TYR A 17 -3.80 -2.32 -1.43
CA TYR A 17 -2.35 -2.25 -1.56
C TYR A 17 -1.93 -0.80 -1.54
N TYR A 18 -0.68 -0.57 -1.21
CA TYR A 18 -0.11 0.77 -1.30
C TYR A 18 1.15 0.69 -2.13
N PHE A 19 1.12 1.28 -3.32
CA PHE A 19 2.25 1.21 -4.24
C PHE A 19 3.17 2.40 -4.04
N GLN A 20 4.45 2.12 -4.00
CA GLN A 20 5.46 3.14 -3.82
C GLN A 20 5.95 3.62 -5.17
N SER A 21 6.71 4.73 -5.14
CA SER A 21 7.14 5.36 -6.38
C SER A 21 8.01 4.46 -7.24
N TRP A 22 8.68 3.49 -6.65
CA TRP A 22 9.50 2.57 -7.43
C TRP A 22 8.69 1.42 -8.02
N GLY A 23 7.38 1.41 -7.80
CA GLY A 23 6.50 0.43 -8.43
C GLY A 23 6.17 -0.77 -7.59
N GLY A 24 6.74 -0.90 -6.39
CA GLY A 24 6.49 -2.03 -5.53
C GLY A 24 5.45 -1.74 -4.47
N CYS A 25 4.88 -2.80 -3.91
CA CYS A 25 3.93 -2.67 -2.82
C CYS A 25 4.63 -2.59 -1.49
N VAL A 26 4.03 -1.84 -0.56
CA VAL A 26 4.52 -1.80 0.81
C VAL A 26 4.19 -3.13 1.48
N THR A 27 5.13 -3.65 2.25
CA THR A 27 4.89 -4.83 3.06
C THR A 27 5.32 -4.53 4.49
N GLY A 28 4.74 -5.25 5.45
CA GLY A 28 5.07 -5.03 6.84
C GLY A 28 4.42 -3.77 7.38
N THR A 29 4.99 -3.23 8.44
CA THR A 29 4.44 -2.04 9.07
C THR A 29 4.96 -0.80 8.40
N LYS A 30 4.04 0.10 8.04
CA LYS A 30 4.42 1.34 7.37
C LYS A 30 3.54 2.47 7.86
N LYS A 31 4.17 3.60 8.17
CA LYS A 31 3.42 4.78 8.58
C LYS A 31 3.22 5.68 7.36
N ILE A 32 1.96 5.95 7.04
CA ILE A 32 1.59 6.75 5.89
C ILE A 32 0.62 7.82 6.34
N ASP A 33 0.97 9.08 6.11
CA ASP A 33 0.12 10.22 6.45
C ASP A 33 -0.30 10.22 7.92
N GLY A 34 0.62 9.84 8.80
CA GLY A 34 0.34 9.86 10.22
C GLY A 34 -0.43 8.66 10.73
N THR A 35 -0.75 7.72 9.86
CA THR A 35 -1.47 6.51 10.23
C THR A 35 -0.56 5.31 10.00
N THR A 36 -0.50 4.41 10.97
CA THR A 36 0.31 3.21 10.84
C THR A 36 -0.53 2.10 10.21
N TYR A 37 -0.02 1.55 9.13
CA TYR A 37 -0.68 0.47 8.41
C TYR A 37 0.16 -0.78 8.50
N VAL A 38 -0.50 -1.93 8.58
CA VAL A 38 0.19 -3.20 8.60
C VAL A 38 -0.20 -3.98 7.36
N PHE A 39 0.79 -4.36 6.57
CA PHE A 39 0.60 -5.13 5.35
C PHE A 39 1.22 -6.50 5.53
N ASP A 40 0.67 -7.50 4.87
CA ASP A 40 1.25 -8.83 4.96
C ASP A 40 2.41 -8.95 3.96
N LYS A 41 2.99 -10.13 3.88
CA LYS A 41 4.14 -10.34 3.01
C LYS A 41 3.79 -10.21 1.53
N ASN A 42 2.52 -10.27 1.22
CA ASN A 42 2.05 -10.11 -0.16
C ASN A 42 1.70 -8.67 -0.48
N GLY A 43 1.78 -7.79 0.51
CA GLY A 43 1.44 -6.40 0.31
C GLY A 43 -0.02 -6.08 0.55
N VAL A 44 -0.78 -7.01 1.08
CA VAL A 44 -2.20 -6.80 1.34
C VAL A 44 -2.35 -6.11 2.70
N LEU A 45 -3.16 -5.06 2.73
CA LEU A 45 -3.41 -4.34 3.97
C LEU A 45 -4.16 -5.22 4.95
N LEU A 46 -3.57 -5.40 6.12
CA LEU A 46 -4.20 -6.20 7.18
C LEU A 46 -4.94 -5.32 8.18
N SER A 47 -4.34 -4.21 8.55
CA SER A 47 -4.99 -3.33 9.52
C SER A 47 -4.41 -1.94 9.41
N GLU A 48 -5.13 -0.98 10.00
CA GLU A 48 -4.66 0.38 10.05
C GLU A 48 -4.88 0.90 11.46
N LYS A 49 -4.00 1.77 11.89
CA LYS A 49 -4.08 2.29 13.24
C LYS A 49 -3.70 3.74 13.22
N GLU A 50 -4.61 4.58 13.65
CA GLU A 50 -4.34 6.00 13.78
C GLU A 50 -3.41 6.25 14.96
N SER A 51 -2.41 7.07 14.74
CA SER A 51 -1.49 7.40 15.82
C SER A 51 -1.63 8.84 16.28
#